data_450f20588e36d4658d66e2384ef3731c
#
_entry.id   450f20588e36d4658d66e2384ef3731c
#
_cell.length_a   1.000
_cell.length_b   1.000
_cell.length_c   1.000
_cell.angle_alpha   90.00
_cell.angle_beta   90.00
_cell.angle_gamma   90.00
#
_symmetry.space_group_name_H-M   'P 1'
#
loop_
_entity.id
_entity.type
_entity.pdbx_description
1 polymer ?
#
loop_
_entity_poly.entity_id
_entity_poly.type
_entity_poly.pdbx_seq_one_letter_code
_entity_poly.pdbx_strand_id
1 'polypeptide(L)'
;MSNDTYTLEIAGLKRKLKKFPVSDKMDIAAFIMFGDVELTEKCAEALLEKAPEFDYILTPEAKSIPLAYEMSRLSGKKYIVIRKSVKVYMDNPVEVIDQSLTTQAKQSLYLGHEDGDQMHGKRVLIVDDVISTG
;
A
#
# COMPACT_ATOMS: atom_id res chain seq x y z
N MET A 1 19.59 -0.36 -23.29
CA MET A 1 18.50 -0.73 -22.37
C MET A 1 18.90 -2.00 -21.63
N SER A 2 18.93 -1.96 -20.32
CA SER A 2 19.31 -3.11 -19.55
C SER A 2 18.19 -4.14 -19.58
N ASN A 3 18.56 -5.41 -19.90
CA ASN A 3 17.63 -6.53 -19.77
C ASN A 3 17.70 -7.16 -18.38
N ASP A 4 18.36 -6.49 -17.44
CA ASP A 4 18.51 -6.99 -16.10
C ASP A 4 17.17 -6.98 -15.37
N THR A 5 16.85 -8.14 -14.83
CA THR A 5 15.66 -8.32 -14.00
C THR A 5 16.06 -8.97 -12.70
N TYR A 6 15.22 -8.75 -11.70
CA TYR A 6 15.30 -9.46 -10.44
C TYR A 6 14.10 -10.39 -10.34
N THR A 7 14.35 -11.66 -10.07
CA THR A 7 13.27 -12.62 -9.90
C THR A 7 12.83 -12.62 -8.44
N LEU A 8 11.58 -12.27 -8.21
CA LEU A 8 10.96 -12.27 -6.89
C LEU A 8 10.03 -13.48 -6.77
N GLU A 9 10.21 -14.23 -5.70
CA GLU A 9 9.23 -15.23 -5.30
C GLU A 9 8.36 -14.66 -4.19
N ILE A 10 7.07 -14.62 -4.43
CA ILE A 10 6.13 -14.03 -3.50
C ILE A 10 4.78 -14.74 -3.59
N ALA A 11 4.23 -15.12 -2.42
CA ALA A 11 2.93 -15.79 -2.32
C ALA A 11 2.80 -17.03 -3.23
N GLY A 12 3.89 -17.79 -3.40
CA GLY A 12 3.93 -18.96 -4.26
C GLY A 12 4.08 -18.65 -5.74
N LEU A 13 4.24 -17.41 -6.13
CA LEU A 13 4.40 -16.97 -7.51
C LEU A 13 5.81 -16.45 -7.75
N LYS A 14 6.23 -16.50 -9.03
CA LYS A 14 7.49 -15.90 -9.48
C LYS A 14 7.18 -14.73 -10.38
N ARG A 15 7.86 -13.61 -10.16
CA ARG A 15 7.73 -12.41 -10.99
C ARG A 15 9.12 -11.86 -11.30
N LYS A 16 9.31 -11.43 -12.54
CA LYS A 16 10.53 -10.77 -12.98
C LYS A 16 10.32 -9.26 -12.87
N LEU A 17 11.08 -8.63 -12.01
CA LEU A 17 11.01 -7.19 -11.78
C LEU A 17 12.11 -6.50 -12.57
N LYS A 18 11.75 -5.47 -13.32
CA LYS A 18 12.74 -4.67 -14.04
C LYS A 18 13.54 -3.83 -13.06
N LYS A 19 14.84 -3.73 -13.31
CA LYS A 19 15.72 -2.87 -12.52
C LYS A 19 15.83 -1.50 -13.15
N PHE A 20 15.78 -0.48 -12.32
CA PHE A 20 15.92 0.91 -12.74
C PHE A 20 17.00 1.59 -11.90
N PRO A 21 17.93 2.34 -12.53
CA PRO A 21 18.92 3.10 -11.76
C PRO A 21 18.25 4.29 -11.06
N VAL A 22 18.56 4.46 -9.77
CA VAL A 22 18.13 5.63 -9.00
C VAL A 22 19.32 6.52 -8.67
N SER A 23 20.54 5.98 -8.80
CA SER A 23 21.81 6.72 -8.65
C SER A 23 22.91 5.95 -9.38
N ASP A 24 24.11 6.52 -9.45
CA ASP A 24 25.27 5.85 -10.05
C ASP A 24 25.65 4.55 -9.34
N LYS A 25 25.23 4.38 -8.11
CA LYS A 25 25.61 3.25 -7.26
C LYS A 25 24.45 2.33 -6.87
N MET A 26 23.21 2.67 -7.24
CA MET A 26 22.05 1.91 -6.79
C MET A 26 20.99 1.77 -7.87
N ASP A 27 20.55 0.53 -8.07
CA ASP A 27 19.38 0.19 -8.87
C ASP A 27 18.26 -0.25 -7.92
N ILE A 28 17.03 -0.03 -8.33
CA ILE A 28 15.87 -0.62 -7.66
C ILE A 28 15.17 -1.59 -8.59
N ALA A 29 14.64 -2.65 -8.01
CA ALA A 29 13.74 -3.57 -8.71
C ALA A 29 12.31 -3.06 -8.51
N ALA A 30 11.65 -2.70 -9.60
CA ALA A 30 10.31 -2.11 -9.52
C ALA A 30 9.27 -3.20 -9.27
N PHE A 31 8.61 -3.11 -8.11
CA PHE A 31 7.50 -3.98 -7.75
C PHE A 31 6.19 -3.28 -8.05
N ILE A 32 5.49 -3.76 -9.08
CA ILE A 32 4.25 -3.15 -9.54
C ILE A 32 3.17 -4.22 -9.57
N MET A 33 2.15 -4.06 -8.71
CA MET A 33 1.01 -4.99 -8.63
C MET A 33 -0.14 -4.62 -9.56
N PHE A 34 -0.21 -3.38 -10.03
CA PHE A 34 -1.30 -2.92 -10.90
C PHE A 34 -1.44 -3.82 -12.12
N GLY A 35 -2.66 -4.30 -12.35
CA GLY A 35 -2.97 -5.15 -13.49
C GLY A 35 -2.65 -6.63 -13.29
N ASP A 36 -1.88 -6.99 -12.26
CA ASP A 36 -1.54 -8.37 -11.97
C ASP A 36 -2.55 -8.96 -10.97
N VAL A 37 -3.64 -9.47 -11.50
CA VAL A 37 -4.76 -9.98 -10.69
C VAL A 37 -4.34 -11.19 -9.87
N GLU A 38 -3.65 -12.14 -10.50
CA GLU A 38 -3.18 -13.35 -9.81
C GLU A 38 -2.29 -13.00 -8.62
N LEU A 39 -1.33 -12.10 -8.83
CA LEU A 39 -0.42 -11.66 -7.77
C LEU A 39 -1.19 -10.99 -6.63
N THR A 40 -2.13 -10.11 -6.96
CA THR A 40 -2.95 -9.41 -5.97
C THR A 40 -3.77 -10.39 -5.12
N GLU A 41 -4.41 -11.37 -5.76
CA GLU A 41 -5.20 -12.37 -5.05
C GLU A 41 -4.34 -13.24 -4.13
N LYS A 42 -3.20 -13.71 -4.63
CA LYS A 42 -2.31 -14.58 -3.85
C LYS A 42 -1.63 -13.83 -2.70
N CYS A 43 -1.25 -12.59 -2.92
CA CYS A 43 -0.69 -11.76 -1.85
C CYS A 43 -1.73 -11.47 -0.76
N ALA A 44 -2.98 -11.19 -1.15
CA ALA A 44 -4.04 -10.95 -0.19
C ALA A 44 -4.27 -12.18 0.70
N GLU A 45 -4.35 -13.36 0.11
CA GLU A 45 -4.51 -14.61 0.84
C GLU A 45 -3.35 -14.83 1.82
N ALA A 46 -2.11 -14.69 1.35
CA ALA A 46 -0.91 -14.92 2.15
C ALA A 46 -0.79 -13.92 3.30
N LEU A 47 -1.11 -12.66 3.06
CA LEU A 47 -1.05 -11.63 4.10
C LEU A 47 -2.11 -11.85 5.17
N LEU A 48 -3.33 -12.24 4.78
CA LEU A 48 -4.39 -12.51 5.75
C LEU A 48 -4.07 -13.69 6.64
N GLU A 49 -3.36 -14.70 6.15
CA GLU A 49 -2.91 -15.82 6.96
C GLU A 49 -1.97 -15.40 8.08
N LYS A 50 -1.19 -14.36 7.85
CA LYS A 50 -0.18 -13.86 8.80
C LYS A 50 -0.67 -12.68 9.63
N ALA A 51 -1.75 -12.03 9.21
CA ALA A 51 -2.24 -10.83 9.87
C ALA A 51 -2.81 -11.15 11.25
N PRO A 52 -2.58 -10.30 12.26
CA PRO A 52 -3.30 -10.41 13.52
C PRO A 52 -4.77 -10.04 13.31
N GLU A 53 -5.59 -10.20 14.33
CA GLU A 53 -6.97 -9.75 14.27
C GLU A 53 -7.03 -8.25 14.07
N PHE A 54 -7.93 -7.79 13.20
CA PHE A 54 -8.12 -6.38 12.89
C PHE A 54 -9.59 -6.09 12.61
N ASP A 55 -9.94 -4.81 12.69
CA ASP A 55 -11.31 -4.34 12.46
C ASP A 55 -11.43 -3.55 11.17
N TYR A 56 -10.37 -2.86 10.76
CA TYR A 56 -10.32 -2.05 9.54
C TYR A 56 -8.98 -2.25 8.85
N ILE A 57 -9.02 -2.07 7.53
CA ILE A 57 -7.82 -2.01 6.70
C ILE A 57 -7.61 -0.55 6.30
N LEU A 58 -6.39 -0.06 6.41
CA LEU A 58 -6.01 1.29 6.03
C LEU A 58 -4.90 1.20 4.98
N THR A 59 -5.09 1.85 3.85
CA THR A 59 -4.12 1.80 2.75
C THR A 59 -3.93 3.20 2.16
N PRO A 60 -2.68 3.60 1.85
CA PRO A 60 -2.45 4.84 1.12
C PRO A 60 -2.75 4.65 -0.37
N GLU A 61 -3.23 5.71 -1.05
CA GLU A 61 -3.33 5.63 -2.50
C GLU A 61 -1.94 5.59 -3.11
N ALA A 62 -1.68 4.95 -4.26
CA ALA A 62 -2.71 4.36 -5.10
C ALA A 62 -2.47 2.88 -5.36
N LYS A 63 -1.20 2.43 -5.39
CA LYS A 63 -0.84 1.09 -5.90
C LYS A 63 -1.32 -0.05 -5.03
N SER A 64 -1.52 0.18 -3.74
CA SER A 64 -1.97 -0.84 -2.80
C SER A 64 -3.49 -0.94 -2.67
N ILE A 65 -4.25 -0.05 -3.33
CA ILE A 65 -5.72 -0.10 -3.26
C ILE A 65 -6.28 -1.45 -3.72
N PRO A 66 -5.86 -2.02 -4.86
CA PRO A 66 -6.37 -3.34 -5.27
C PRO A 66 -6.09 -4.43 -4.25
N LEU A 67 -4.92 -4.41 -3.62
CA LEU A 67 -4.56 -5.37 -2.58
C LEU A 67 -5.47 -5.22 -1.35
N ALA A 68 -5.68 -3.99 -0.89
CA ALA A 68 -6.55 -3.71 0.24
C ALA A 68 -8.00 -4.11 -0.06
N TYR A 69 -8.47 -3.85 -1.28
CA TYR A 69 -9.79 -4.29 -1.72
C TYR A 69 -9.95 -5.81 -1.60
N GLU A 70 -8.99 -6.56 -2.14
CA GLU A 70 -9.05 -8.03 -2.11
C GLU A 70 -8.99 -8.57 -0.68
N MET A 71 -8.15 -7.99 0.17
CA MET A 71 -8.09 -8.34 1.58
C MET A 71 -9.41 -8.03 2.29
N SER A 72 -10.05 -6.92 1.93
CA SER A 72 -11.36 -6.54 2.45
C SER A 72 -12.44 -7.54 2.02
N ARG A 73 -12.42 -7.93 0.75
CA ARG A 73 -13.36 -8.91 0.21
C ARG A 73 -13.25 -10.25 0.93
N LEU A 74 -12.02 -10.71 1.15
CA LEU A 74 -11.77 -12.00 1.79
C LEU A 74 -12.05 -12.00 3.30
N SER A 75 -11.77 -10.91 3.97
CA SER A 75 -11.90 -10.81 5.43
C SER A 75 -13.27 -10.33 5.89
N GLY A 76 -14.03 -9.69 5.02
CA GLY A 76 -15.29 -9.04 5.38
C GLY A 76 -15.12 -7.73 6.14
N LYS A 77 -13.88 -7.22 6.25
CA LYS A 77 -13.59 -5.97 6.93
C LYS A 77 -13.54 -4.82 5.94
N LYS A 78 -13.96 -3.63 6.36
CA LYS A 78 -13.93 -2.43 5.53
C LYS A 78 -12.50 -1.94 5.35
N TYR A 79 -12.19 -1.41 4.16
CA TYR A 79 -10.92 -0.70 3.94
C TYR A 79 -11.17 0.78 3.78
N ILE A 80 -10.18 1.58 4.21
CA ILE A 80 -10.20 3.02 4.14
C ILE A 80 -8.93 3.46 3.42
N VAL A 81 -9.06 4.45 2.54
CA VAL A 81 -7.94 4.94 1.73
C VAL A 81 -7.47 6.29 2.26
N ILE A 82 -6.17 6.36 2.58
CA ILE A 82 -5.52 7.64 2.88
C ILE A 82 -5.20 8.31 1.55
N ARG A 83 -5.62 9.57 1.41
CA ARG A 83 -5.48 10.30 0.17
C ARG A 83 -4.30 11.28 0.22
N LYS A 84 -3.78 11.62 -0.96
CA LYS A 84 -2.65 12.55 -1.10
C LYS A 84 -3.08 13.99 -1.30
N SER A 85 -4.37 14.23 -1.38
CA SER A 85 -4.96 15.57 -1.43
C SER A 85 -6.33 15.57 -0.77
N VAL A 86 -6.77 16.75 -0.35
CA VAL A 86 -8.12 16.90 0.21
C VAL A 86 -9.16 16.73 -0.89
N LYS A 87 -10.18 15.93 -0.60
CA LYS A 87 -11.29 15.68 -1.53
C LYS A 87 -12.54 16.38 -1.04
N VAL A 88 -13.44 16.69 -1.96
CA VAL A 88 -14.67 17.46 -1.64
C VAL A 88 -15.57 16.76 -0.63
N TYR A 89 -15.50 15.44 -0.54
CA TYR A 89 -16.30 14.65 0.40
C TYR A 89 -15.67 14.54 1.79
N MET A 90 -14.49 15.12 1.98
CA MET A 90 -13.84 15.10 3.30
C MET A 90 -14.33 16.26 4.15
N ASP A 91 -14.91 15.91 5.29
CA ASP A 91 -15.32 16.87 6.31
C ASP A 91 -14.24 16.92 7.39
N ASN A 92 -13.74 18.12 7.67
CA ASN A 92 -12.66 18.33 8.65
C ASN A 92 -11.50 17.34 8.48
N PRO A 93 -10.80 17.33 7.34
CA PRO A 93 -9.78 16.33 7.09
C PRO A 93 -8.62 16.42 8.08
N VAL A 94 -8.15 15.25 8.49
CA VAL A 94 -6.92 15.14 9.28
C VAL A 94 -5.75 15.09 8.33
N GLU A 95 -4.72 15.89 8.59
CA GLU A 95 -3.51 15.94 7.77
C GLU A 95 -2.32 15.38 8.56
N VAL A 96 -1.54 14.54 7.90
CA VAL A 96 -0.23 14.10 8.39
C VAL A 96 0.81 14.43 7.33
N ILE A 97 1.88 15.07 7.73
CA ILE A 97 2.98 15.42 6.83
C ILE A 97 4.07 14.37 6.99
N ASP A 98 4.43 13.73 5.87
CA ASP A 98 5.50 12.76 5.82
C ASP A 98 6.64 13.26 4.93
N GLN A 99 7.87 12.92 5.32
CA GLN A 99 9.05 13.23 4.53
C GLN A 99 9.80 11.94 4.24
N SER A 100 9.72 11.50 3.00
CA SER A 100 10.40 10.29 2.55
C SER A 100 11.92 10.50 2.50
N LEU A 101 12.67 9.42 2.78
CA LEU A 101 14.12 9.41 2.61
C LEU A 101 14.54 9.50 1.15
N THR A 102 13.70 9.07 0.23
CA THR A 102 14.00 9.05 -1.21
C THR A 102 13.56 10.30 -1.93
N THR A 103 12.69 11.10 -1.33
CA THR A 103 12.24 12.38 -1.87
C THR A 103 12.48 13.44 -0.81
N GLN A 104 13.05 14.57 -1.22
CA GLN A 104 13.24 15.69 -0.31
C GLN A 104 11.96 16.50 -0.12
N ALA A 105 10.94 16.21 -0.92
CA ALA A 105 9.65 16.87 -0.83
C ALA A 105 8.82 16.27 0.29
N LYS A 106 8.21 17.13 1.10
CA LYS A 106 7.23 16.71 2.10
C LYS A 106 5.96 16.26 1.38
N GLN A 107 5.42 15.12 1.80
CA GLN A 107 4.16 14.63 1.29
C GLN A 107 3.11 14.69 2.40
N SER A 108 1.97 15.31 2.10
CA SER A 108 0.84 15.33 3.02
C SER A 108 -0.10 14.19 2.72
N LEU A 109 -0.61 13.58 3.78
CA LEU A 109 -1.61 12.53 3.71
C LEU A 109 -2.86 13.02 4.43
N TYR A 110 -4.01 12.71 3.86
CA TYR A 110 -5.30 13.23 4.33
C TYR A 110 -6.29 12.10 4.56
N LEU A 111 -7.01 12.22 5.65
CA LEU A 111 -8.08 11.29 6.01
C LEU A 111 -9.30 12.10 6.40
N GLY A 112 -10.48 11.72 5.91
CA GLY A 112 -11.71 12.35 6.33
C GLY A 112 -11.98 12.13 7.81
N HIS A 113 -12.55 13.12 8.47
CA HIS A 113 -12.84 13.05 9.91
C HIS A 113 -13.78 11.88 10.25
N GLU A 114 -14.76 11.63 9.39
CA GLU A 114 -15.70 10.52 9.56
C GLU A 114 -14.99 9.16 9.51
N ASP A 115 -14.04 8.99 8.58
CA ASP A 115 -13.24 7.77 8.50
C ASP A 115 -12.39 7.58 9.75
N GLY A 116 -11.79 8.66 10.24
CA GLY A 116 -11.02 8.64 11.47
C GLY A 116 -11.88 8.23 12.68
N ASP A 117 -13.09 8.75 12.76
CA ASP A 117 -14.01 8.38 13.83
C ASP A 117 -14.40 6.91 13.80
N GLN A 118 -14.61 6.35 12.61
CA GLN A 118 -14.91 4.92 12.47
C GLN A 118 -13.80 4.04 13.00
N MET A 119 -12.55 4.45 12.80
CA MET A 119 -11.37 3.69 13.22
C MET A 119 -11.00 3.91 14.67
N HIS A 120 -11.51 4.95 15.31
CA HIS A 120 -11.13 5.32 16.67
C HIS A 120 -11.39 4.17 17.65
N GLY A 121 -10.36 3.77 18.40
CA GLY A 121 -10.47 2.67 19.34
C GLY A 121 -10.51 1.28 18.70
N LYS A 122 -10.31 1.19 17.39
CA LYS A 122 -10.35 -0.06 16.66
C LYS A 122 -8.95 -0.52 16.28
N ARG A 123 -8.83 -1.81 15.96
CA ARG A 123 -7.56 -2.38 15.46
C ARG A 123 -7.50 -2.14 13.96
N VAL A 124 -6.46 -1.42 13.54
CA VAL A 124 -6.29 -1.03 12.14
C VAL A 124 -5.08 -1.75 11.56
N LEU A 125 -5.31 -2.47 10.46
CA LEU A 125 -4.24 -3.11 9.70
C LEU A 125 -3.81 -2.18 8.57
N ILE A 126 -2.57 -1.74 8.61
CA ILE A 126 -2.01 -0.90 7.55
C ILE A 126 -1.48 -1.80 6.44
N VAL A 127 -1.92 -1.55 5.21
CA VAL A 127 -1.54 -2.33 4.03
C VAL A 127 -0.93 -1.39 3.00
N ASP A 128 0.26 -1.75 2.52
CA ASP A 128 0.93 -1.03 1.44
C ASP A 128 1.66 -2.04 0.55
N ASP A 129 1.98 -1.65 -0.68
CA ASP A 129 2.69 -2.52 -1.62
C ASP A 129 4.18 -2.59 -1.31
N VAL A 130 4.75 -1.51 -0.75
CA VAL A 130 6.13 -1.49 -0.27
C VAL A 130 6.21 -0.73 1.05
N ILE A 131 6.68 -1.41 2.09
CA ILE A 131 6.96 -0.80 3.38
C ILE A 131 8.47 -0.79 3.56
N SER A 132 9.04 0.39 3.71
CA SER A 132 10.48 0.59 3.87
C SER A 132 10.84 0.94 5.31
N THR A 133 10.67 2.18 5.68
CA THR A 133 11.02 2.64 7.03
C THR A 133 9.85 2.62 8.01
N GLY A 134 8.68 2.41 7.50
CA GLY A 134 7.47 2.50 8.32
C GLY A 134 7.05 3.91 8.58
#